data_da5d29b1544ed7a9925dea2440f74b18
#
_entry.id   da5d29b1544ed7a9925dea2440f74b18
#
_cell.length_a   1.000
_cell.length_b   1.000
_cell.length_c   1.000
_cell.angle_alpha   90.00
_cell.angle_beta   90.00
_cell.angle_gamma   90.00
#
_symmetry.space_group_name_H-M   'P 1'
#
loop_
_entity.id
_entity.type
_entity.pdbx_description
1 polymer ?
#
loop_
_entity_poly.entity_id
_entity_poly.type
_entity_poly.pdbx_seq_one_letter_code
_entity_poly.pdbx_strand_id
1 'polypeptide(L)'
;MELQRYISEHSDYLSCFKQHGLKVRKKKHLALVKYNYDQLMNVTDESLTWMRYCRGAIIDTESHKVVCCPPIKASELQHGDYVSEDNDYDYQPIIDGTMINLFYDTKDKEWILSTRGEIGANNRWDTNMSFKQMFNECHSGFDYESLDKGVSYSFVMRHTKNRIVAPVQYNELYLVEIYSYQNGIKRLEVSEYPETSFHSAETVTDVNEFMEIYDKPLPYYIKGFTMKMKGGTQRYKYLNPNYLYVKNLKPNTNNPHLNYLELRGSGMLREYLSYYPEYTDDYNGYRDQLHKLSNELYTTYKNVHVYKKTEKTDIPFHMKPLIYEIHGKYLETREPTTWSHIKDYIHDLPPKRLMFALNYCDK
;
A
#
# COMPACT_ATOMS: atom_id res chain seq x y z
N MET A 1 22.02 -13.33 -11.87
CA MET A 1 21.30 -14.64 -11.98
C MET A 1 19.80 -14.36 -11.99
N GLU A 2 19.04 -15.04 -12.82
CA GLU A 2 17.57 -14.94 -12.90
C GLU A 2 16.92 -15.92 -11.91
N LEU A 3 15.71 -15.61 -11.45
CA LEU A 3 15.00 -16.42 -10.44
C LEU A 3 14.75 -17.87 -10.89
N GLN A 4 14.34 -18.10 -12.16
CA GLN A 4 14.11 -19.46 -12.66
C GLN A 4 15.39 -20.29 -12.67
N ARG A 5 16.51 -19.69 -13.05
CA ARG A 5 17.81 -20.36 -13.03
C ARG A 5 18.22 -20.73 -11.60
N TYR A 6 18.03 -19.80 -10.64
CA TYR A 6 18.29 -20.09 -9.23
C TYR A 6 17.49 -21.29 -8.73
N ILE A 7 16.18 -21.36 -9.06
CA ILE A 7 15.31 -22.48 -8.67
C ILE A 7 15.82 -23.80 -9.28
N SER A 8 16.27 -23.77 -10.52
CA SER A 8 16.77 -25.00 -11.21
C SER A 8 18.09 -25.49 -10.64
N GLU A 9 18.94 -24.62 -10.10
CA GLU A 9 20.24 -24.96 -9.53
C GLU A 9 20.15 -25.39 -8.04
N HIS A 10 19.01 -25.16 -7.35
CA HIS A 10 18.84 -25.45 -5.93
C HIS A 10 17.60 -26.30 -5.68
N SER A 11 17.77 -27.60 -5.42
CA SER A 11 16.64 -28.50 -5.16
C SER A 11 15.80 -28.11 -3.95
N ASP A 12 16.38 -27.48 -2.91
CA ASP A 12 15.70 -26.98 -1.71
C ASP A 12 15.58 -25.43 -1.71
N TYR A 13 15.26 -24.86 -2.88
CA TYR A 13 15.17 -23.41 -3.07
C TYR A 13 14.19 -22.73 -2.08
N LEU A 14 13.13 -23.41 -1.62
CA LEU A 14 12.18 -22.83 -0.66
C LEU A 14 12.81 -22.61 0.72
N SER A 15 13.71 -23.49 1.17
CA SER A 15 14.50 -23.28 2.39
C SER A 15 15.56 -22.20 2.18
N CYS A 16 16.23 -22.22 1.02
CA CYS A 16 17.19 -21.18 0.65
C CYS A 16 16.53 -19.77 0.65
N PHE A 17 15.32 -19.64 0.13
CA PHE A 17 14.58 -18.38 0.20
C PHE A 17 14.38 -17.88 1.63
N LYS A 18 14.03 -18.77 2.55
CA LYS A 18 13.85 -18.41 3.97
C LYS A 18 15.19 -18.03 4.62
N GLN A 19 16.28 -18.71 4.31
CA GLN A 19 17.62 -18.38 4.79
C GLN A 19 18.06 -16.98 4.34
N HIS A 20 17.67 -16.59 3.11
CA HIS A 20 17.86 -15.22 2.62
C HIS A 20 16.80 -14.21 3.15
N GLY A 21 16.00 -14.59 4.16
CA GLY A 21 15.00 -13.73 4.77
C GLY A 21 13.74 -13.46 3.94
N LEU A 22 13.55 -14.19 2.83
CA LEU A 22 12.34 -14.04 2.02
C LEU A 22 11.15 -14.70 2.71
N LYS A 23 9.98 -14.07 2.56
CA LYS A 23 8.71 -14.64 3.03
C LYS A 23 8.11 -15.50 1.93
N VAL A 24 7.82 -16.77 2.27
CA VAL A 24 7.16 -17.72 1.39
C VAL A 24 5.77 -18.03 1.92
N ARG A 25 4.75 -17.88 1.08
CA ARG A 25 3.36 -18.23 1.38
C ARG A 25 2.86 -19.27 0.39
N LYS A 26 2.50 -20.45 0.88
CA LYS A 26 1.97 -21.53 0.06
C LYS A 26 0.44 -21.48 0.01
N LYS A 27 -0.10 -21.79 -1.18
CA LYS A 27 -1.53 -22.01 -1.42
C LYS A 27 -1.67 -23.13 -2.44
N LYS A 28 -2.13 -24.31 -2.03
CA LYS A 28 -2.10 -25.54 -2.83
C LYS A 28 -0.67 -25.83 -3.33
N HIS A 29 -0.50 -26.01 -4.63
CA HIS A 29 0.78 -26.22 -5.32
C HIS A 29 1.55 -24.93 -5.64
N LEU A 30 0.97 -23.77 -5.35
CA LEU A 30 1.59 -22.48 -5.64
C LEU A 30 2.29 -21.90 -4.41
N ALA A 31 3.44 -21.28 -4.60
CA ALA A 31 4.19 -20.56 -3.58
C ALA A 31 4.45 -19.12 -4.02
N LEU A 32 3.93 -18.16 -3.25
CA LEU A 32 4.24 -16.75 -3.42
C LEU A 32 5.49 -16.39 -2.61
N VAL A 33 6.46 -15.75 -3.26
CA VAL A 33 7.73 -15.35 -2.65
C VAL A 33 7.87 -13.83 -2.65
N LYS A 34 8.15 -13.26 -1.48
CA LYS A 34 8.41 -11.83 -1.36
C LYS A 34 9.52 -11.52 -0.36
N TYR A 35 10.29 -10.47 -0.66
CA TYR A 35 11.27 -9.92 0.26
C TYR A 35 10.65 -8.94 1.25
N ASN A 36 11.29 -8.72 2.39
CA ASN A 36 11.04 -7.56 3.25
C ASN A 36 11.75 -6.33 2.65
N TYR A 37 11.11 -5.16 2.73
CA TYR A 37 11.62 -3.94 2.10
C TYR A 37 13.05 -3.59 2.54
N ASP A 38 13.34 -3.78 3.82
CA ASP A 38 14.63 -3.42 4.43
C ASP A 38 15.80 -4.31 3.97
N GLN A 39 15.53 -5.53 3.53
CA GLN A 39 16.56 -6.51 3.17
C GLN A 39 17.19 -6.29 1.79
N LEU A 40 16.53 -5.59 0.89
CA LEU A 40 17.00 -5.37 -0.49
C LEU A 40 17.64 -4.01 -0.73
N MET A 41 17.72 -3.15 0.28
CA MET A 41 18.33 -1.83 0.11
C MET A 41 19.84 -1.91 -0.19
N ASN A 42 20.49 -3.03 0.11
CA ASN A 42 21.95 -3.20 0.02
C ASN A 42 22.39 -4.43 -0.77
N VAL A 43 21.57 -4.99 -1.68
CA VAL A 43 22.02 -6.10 -2.54
C VAL A 43 22.91 -5.55 -3.65
N THR A 44 24.17 -5.36 -3.34
CA THR A 44 25.26 -5.07 -4.28
C THR A 44 25.88 -6.35 -4.85
N ASP A 45 25.62 -7.50 -4.24
CA ASP A 45 26.13 -8.81 -4.65
C ASP A 45 25.40 -9.32 -5.90
N GLU A 46 26.14 -9.50 -6.98
CA GLU A 46 25.63 -10.03 -8.25
C GLU A 46 25.04 -11.43 -8.12
N SER A 47 25.50 -12.23 -7.15
CA SER A 47 24.97 -13.58 -6.89
C SER A 47 23.51 -13.54 -6.39
N LEU A 48 23.07 -12.42 -5.80
CA LEU A 48 21.74 -12.22 -5.24
C LEU A 48 20.77 -11.43 -6.15
N THR A 49 21.15 -11.16 -7.40
CA THR A 49 20.31 -10.39 -8.34
C THR A 49 18.96 -11.05 -8.61
N TRP A 50 18.84 -12.38 -8.49
CA TRP A 50 17.57 -13.12 -8.58
C TRP A 50 16.54 -12.66 -7.53
N MET A 51 16.96 -12.12 -6.38
CA MET A 51 16.04 -11.61 -5.36
C MET A 51 15.22 -10.41 -5.84
N ARG A 52 15.68 -9.68 -6.86
CA ARG A 52 14.94 -8.55 -7.45
C ARG A 52 13.60 -8.96 -8.07
N TYR A 53 13.46 -10.24 -8.45
CA TYR A 53 12.21 -10.83 -8.93
C TYR A 53 11.24 -11.17 -7.80
N CYS A 54 11.71 -11.35 -6.56
CA CYS A 54 10.91 -11.79 -5.42
C CYS A 54 10.05 -10.66 -4.85
N ARG A 55 9.20 -10.03 -5.66
CA ARG A 55 8.23 -8.99 -5.27
C ARG A 55 6.78 -9.50 -5.21
N GLY A 56 6.58 -10.76 -4.93
CA GLY A 56 5.33 -11.47 -5.06
C GLY A 56 5.34 -12.41 -6.27
N ALA A 57 6.52 -12.86 -6.68
CA ALA A 57 6.65 -13.91 -7.69
C ALA A 57 5.96 -15.18 -7.23
N ILE A 58 5.33 -15.90 -8.16
CA ILE A 58 4.62 -17.15 -7.87
C ILE A 58 5.30 -18.29 -8.60
N ILE A 59 5.55 -19.36 -7.85
CA ILE A 59 6.23 -20.57 -8.32
C ILE A 59 5.26 -21.73 -8.16
N ASP A 60 5.10 -22.53 -9.19
CA ASP A 60 4.49 -23.84 -9.09
C ASP A 60 5.52 -24.80 -8.47
N THR A 61 5.21 -25.29 -7.28
CA THR A 61 6.12 -26.13 -6.47
C THR A 61 6.19 -27.58 -6.95
N GLU A 62 5.31 -28.01 -7.83
CA GLU A 62 5.33 -29.36 -8.42
C GLU A 62 6.19 -29.40 -9.69
N SER A 63 6.00 -28.40 -10.57
CA SER A 63 6.83 -28.27 -11.78
C SER A 63 8.13 -27.51 -11.56
N HIS A 64 8.32 -26.88 -10.40
CA HIS A 64 9.46 -26.01 -10.06
C HIS A 64 9.65 -24.83 -11.05
N LYS A 65 8.53 -24.30 -11.57
CA LYS A 65 8.55 -23.20 -12.55
C LYS A 65 7.97 -21.91 -11.95
N VAL A 66 8.59 -20.80 -12.33
CA VAL A 66 7.98 -19.49 -12.13
C VAL A 66 6.79 -19.35 -13.08
N VAL A 67 5.60 -19.04 -12.55
CA VAL A 67 4.36 -18.91 -13.33
C VAL A 67 3.82 -17.47 -13.31
N CYS A 68 4.30 -16.64 -12.40
CA CYS A 68 3.97 -15.23 -12.36
C CYS A 68 5.14 -14.43 -11.77
N CYS A 69 5.55 -13.38 -12.47
CA CYS A 69 6.57 -12.46 -11.99
C CYS A 69 6.05 -11.03 -12.10
N PRO A 70 5.85 -10.32 -10.97
CA PRO A 70 5.62 -8.88 -11.00
C PRO A 70 6.83 -8.12 -11.55
N PRO A 71 6.67 -6.86 -11.96
CA PRO A 71 7.79 -6.02 -12.37
C PRO A 71 8.95 -6.07 -11.37
N ILE A 72 10.15 -6.33 -11.86
CA ILE A 72 11.35 -6.44 -11.03
C ILE A 72 11.63 -5.14 -10.24
N LYS A 73 12.36 -5.26 -9.13
CA LYS A 73 12.72 -4.08 -8.33
C LYS A 73 13.56 -3.10 -9.14
N ALA A 74 13.08 -1.87 -9.27
CA ALA A 74 13.83 -0.76 -9.84
C ALA A 74 14.83 -0.20 -8.82
N SER A 75 15.99 0.23 -9.28
CA SER A 75 16.89 1.10 -8.53
C SER A 75 16.32 2.51 -8.48
N GLU A 76 16.52 3.22 -7.38
CA GLU A 76 15.97 4.57 -7.20
C GLU A 76 16.94 5.61 -7.72
N LEU A 77 16.48 6.52 -8.56
CA LEU A 77 17.22 7.68 -9.00
C LEU A 77 16.94 8.85 -8.06
N GLN A 78 17.97 9.60 -7.74
CA GLN A 78 17.85 10.87 -7.01
C GLN A 78 17.74 12.03 -8.02
N HIS A 79 17.25 13.18 -7.55
CA HIS A 79 17.23 14.38 -8.37
C HIS A 79 18.68 14.78 -8.74
N GLY A 80 18.95 14.90 -10.03
CA GLY A 80 20.29 15.19 -10.56
C GLY A 80 21.15 13.97 -10.88
N ASP A 81 20.66 12.75 -10.63
CA ASP A 81 21.34 11.55 -11.13
C ASP A 81 21.39 11.59 -12.67
N TYR A 82 22.56 11.25 -13.21
CA TYR A 82 22.75 11.19 -14.66
C TYR A 82 21.89 10.07 -15.25
N VAL A 83 21.00 10.44 -16.15
CA VAL A 83 20.27 9.52 -17.00
C VAL A 83 21.05 9.39 -18.29
N SER A 84 21.46 8.19 -18.68
CA SER A 84 22.17 7.95 -19.93
C SER A 84 21.42 8.58 -21.10
N GLU A 85 22.13 9.34 -21.92
CA GLU A 85 21.58 9.94 -23.17
C GLU A 85 21.32 8.88 -24.26
N ASP A 86 21.67 7.61 -23.98
CA ASP A 86 21.47 6.53 -24.91
C ASP A 86 20.00 6.14 -24.99
N ASN A 87 19.46 5.99 -26.21
CA ASN A 87 18.09 5.54 -26.50
C ASN A 87 17.84 4.07 -26.13
N ASP A 88 18.64 3.50 -25.21
CA ASP A 88 18.55 2.11 -24.76
C ASP A 88 17.46 1.87 -23.70
N TYR A 89 16.74 2.91 -23.33
CA TYR A 89 15.70 2.85 -22.31
C TYR A 89 14.34 3.27 -22.84
N ASP A 90 13.32 2.57 -22.33
CA ASP A 90 11.93 3.01 -22.42
C ASP A 90 11.56 3.78 -21.15
N TYR A 91 10.96 4.94 -21.32
CA TYR A 91 10.48 5.79 -20.23
C TYR A 91 8.98 5.61 -20.10
N GLN A 92 8.50 5.31 -18.87
CA GLN A 92 7.10 5.09 -18.63
C GLN A 92 6.66 5.81 -17.35
N PRO A 93 5.56 6.61 -17.39
CA PRO A 93 4.97 7.16 -16.19
C PRO A 93 4.62 6.07 -15.17
N ILE A 94 4.87 6.32 -13.90
CA ILE A 94 4.43 5.41 -12.84
C ILE A 94 2.97 5.72 -12.55
N ILE A 95 2.08 4.83 -12.96
CA ILE A 95 0.66 4.92 -12.63
C ILE A 95 0.47 4.77 -11.13
N ASP A 96 -0.28 5.68 -10.51
CA ASP A 96 -0.60 5.62 -9.09
C ASP A 96 -1.80 4.73 -8.85
N GLY A 97 -1.58 3.58 -8.23
CA GLY A 97 -2.60 2.57 -7.99
C GLY A 97 -2.02 1.31 -7.36
N THR A 98 -2.84 0.27 -7.26
CA THR A 98 -2.46 -1.02 -6.69
C THR A 98 -2.06 -1.99 -7.78
N MET A 99 -0.87 -2.59 -7.64
CA MET A 99 -0.37 -3.62 -8.55
C MET A 99 -1.14 -4.93 -8.34
N ILE A 100 -1.75 -5.43 -9.41
CA ILE A 100 -2.43 -6.73 -9.50
C ILE A 100 -1.80 -7.51 -10.64
N ASN A 101 -1.45 -8.77 -10.39
CA ASN A 101 -0.95 -9.64 -11.43
C ASN A 101 -2.00 -10.69 -11.79
N LEU A 102 -2.02 -11.07 -13.05
CA LEU A 102 -2.90 -12.10 -13.61
C LEU A 102 -2.04 -13.14 -14.31
N PHE A 103 -2.28 -14.42 -14.03
CA PHE A 103 -1.60 -15.54 -14.67
C PHE A 103 -2.55 -16.74 -14.77
N TYR A 104 -2.27 -17.63 -15.72
CA TYR A 104 -3.04 -18.85 -15.91
C TYR A 104 -2.41 -20.02 -15.14
N ASP A 105 -3.18 -20.64 -14.26
CA ASP A 105 -2.79 -21.87 -13.60
C ASP A 105 -3.15 -23.06 -14.49
N THR A 106 -2.13 -23.71 -15.04
CA THR A 106 -2.31 -24.84 -15.95
C THR A 106 -2.85 -26.10 -15.29
N LYS A 107 -2.64 -26.25 -13.96
CA LYS A 107 -3.10 -27.40 -13.18
C LYS A 107 -4.60 -27.31 -12.87
N ASP A 108 -5.03 -26.21 -12.27
CA ASP A 108 -6.44 -26.00 -11.93
C ASP A 108 -7.23 -25.42 -13.12
N LYS A 109 -6.55 -25.11 -14.26
CA LYS A 109 -7.12 -24.57 -15.51
C LYS A 109 -7.93 -23.29 -15.30
N GLU A 110 -7.42 -22.38 -14.48
CA GLU A 110 -8.10 -21.13 -14.14
C GLU A 110 -7.15 -19.93 -14.19
N TRP A 111 -7.70 -18.75 -14.45
CA TRP A 111 -6.98 -17.48 -14.31
C TRP A 111 -6.97 -17.06 -12.85
N ILE A 112 -5.78 -16.77 -12.33
CA ILE A 112 -5.55 -16.39 -10.94
C ILE A 112 -5.05 -14.96 -10.86
N LEU A 113 -5.72 -14.14 -10.04
CA LEU A 113 -5.22 -12.84 -9.63
C LEU A 113 -4.26 -12.99 -8.45
N SER A 114 -3.27 -12.11 -8.37
CA SER A 114 -2.44 -12.00 -7.19
C SER A 114 -2.05 -10.55 -6.89
N THR A 115 -1.83 -10.28 -5.62
CA THR A 115 -1.17 -9.06 -5.15
C THR A 115 0.27 -9.40 -4.77
N ARG A 116 1.05 -8.39 -4.40
CA ARG A 116 2.41 -8.61 -3.86
C ARG A 116 2.43 -9.53 -2.61
N GLY A 117 1.33 -9.68 -1.91
CA GLY A 117 1.26 -10.39 -0.63
C GLY A 117 0.36 -11.61 -0.60
N GLU A 118 -0.45 -11.84 -1.63
CA GLU A 118 -1.47 -12.88 -1.60
C GLU A 118 -1.83 -13.42 -2.98
N ILE A 119 -1.98 -14.75 -3.07
CA ILE A 119 -2.52 -15.47 -4.23
C ILE A 119 -4.05 -15.46 -4.13
N GLY A 120 -4.73 -14.90 -5.14
CA GLY A 120 -6.19 -14.75 -5.21
C GLY A 120 -6.67 -13.33 -5.01
N ALA A 121 -5.81 -12.39 -4.56
CA ALA A 121 -6.11 -10.98 -4.34
C ALA A 121 -7.35 -10.72 -3.45
N ASN A 122 -7.62 -11.61 -2.46
CA ASN A 122 -8.76 -11.50 -1.54
C ASN A 122 -8.49 -10.55 -0.36
N ASN A 123 -7.24 -10.10 -0.19
CA ASN A 123 -6.87 -9.14 0.83
C ASN A 123 -7.55 -7.78 0.59
N ARG A 124 -7.74 -7.06 1.70
CA ARG A 124 -8.39 -5.74 1.77
C ARG A 124 -7.41 -4.75 2.38
N TRP A 125 -7.62 -3.46 2.18
CA TRP A 125 -6.84 -2.43 2.85
C TRP A 125 -7.72 -1.63 3.82
N ASP A 126 -8.27 -0.52 3.41
CA ASP A 126 -9.09 0.37 4.25
C ASP A 126 -10.60 0.31 3.92
N THR A 127 -11.00 -0.62 3.08
CA THR A 127 -12.38 -0.80 2.65
C THR A 127 -12.88 -2.22 2.90
N ASN A 128 -14.19 -2.42 2.86
CA ASN A 128 -14.80 -3.75 2.93
C ASN A 128 -14.65 -4.57 1.65
N MET A 129 -14.13 -3.98 0.56
CA MET A 129 -13.92 -4.66 -0.72
C MET A 129 -12.53 -5.28 -0.79
N SER A 130 -12.44 -6.50 -1.34
CA SER A 130 -11.16 -7.11 -1.68
C SER A 130 -10.58 -6.53 -2.97
N PHE A 131 -9.26 -6.64 -3.15
CA PHE A 131 -8.63 -6.22 -4.41
C PHE A 131 -9.16 -7.01 -5.61
N LYS A 132 -9.56 -8.28 -5.43
CA LYS A 132 -10.24 -9.07 -6.47
C LYS A 132 -11.56 -8.44 -6.88
N GLN A 133 -12.39 -8.01 -5.92
CA GLN A 133 -13.66 -7.33 -6.23
C GLN A 133 -13.44 -6.02 -6.96
N MET A 134 -12.48 -5.19 -6.48
CA MET A 134 -12.13 -3.92 -7.14
C MET A 134 -11.60 -4.14 -8.56
N PHE A 135 -10.75 -5.15 -8.76
CA PHE A 135 -10.26 -5.52 -10.08
C PHE A 135 -11.41 -5.86 -11.03
N ASN A 136 -12.38 -6.65 -10.56
CA ASN A 136 -13.53 -7.02 -11.35
C ASN A 136 -14.44 -5.82 -11.70
N GLU A 137 -14.53 -4.80 -10.84
CA GLU A 137 -15.25 -3.55 -11.15
C GLU A 137 -14.50 -2.68 -12.19
N CYS A 138 -13.17 -2.80 -12.27
CA CYS A 138 -12.36 -2.04 -13.23
C CYS A 138 -12.41 -2.60 -14.65
N HIS A 139 -12.82 -3.85 -14.86
CA HIS A 139 -12.73 -4.53 -16.16
C HIS A 139 -14.06 -5.14 -16.62
N SER A 140 -15.15 -4.43 -16.56
CA SER A 140 -16.43 -4.93 -17.07
C SER A 140 -16.31 -5.33 -18.54
N GLY A 141 -16.48 -6.63 -18.83
CA GLY A 141 -16.41 -7.18 -20.19
C GLY A 141 -15.03 -7.69 -20.64
N PHE A 142 -14.12 -7.94 -19.70
CA PHE A 142 -12.80 -8.49 -20.01
C PHE A 142 -12.89 -9.95 -20.50
N ASP A 143 -12.41 -10.21 -21.71
CA ASP A 143 -12.35 -11.57 -22.27
C ASP A 143 -11.04 -12.26 -21.89
N TYR A 144 -11.10 -13.12 -20.87
CA TYR A 144 -9.95 -13.91 -20.44
C TYR A 144 -9.50 -14.94 -21.48
N GLU A 145 -10.38 -15.37 -22.40
CA GLU A 145 -10.04 -16.37 -23.42
C GLU A 145 -9.17 -15.77 -24.54
N SER A 146 -9.19 -14.47 -24.72
CA SER A 146 -8.31 -13.77 -25.66
C SER A 146 -6.86 -13.64 -25.16
N LEU A 147 -6.60 -13.94 -23.88
CA LEU A 147 -5.28 -13.79 -23.29
C LEU A 147 -4.41 -15.02 -23.54
N ASP A 148 -3.09 -14.77 -23.74
CA ASP A 148 -2.09 -15.83 -23.81
C ASP A 148 -1.87 -16.48 -22.42
N LYS A 149 -2.16 -17.77 -22.34
CA LYS A 149 -2.03 -18.58 -21.13
C LYS A 149 -0.56 -18.88 -20.75
N GLY A 150 0.40 -18.60 -21.64
CA GLY A 150 1.84 -18.81 -21.43
C GLY A 150 2.59 -17.64 -20.78
N VAL A 151 1.87 -16.56 -20.46
CA VAL A 151 2.45 -15.34 -19.89
C VAL A 151 1.75 -14.89 -18.62
N SER A 152 2.37 -13.99 -17.88
CA SER A 152 1.69 -13.25 -16.81
C SER A 152 1.59 -11.76 -17.13
N TYR A 153 0.50 -11.16 -16.71
CA TYR A 153 0.16 -9.76 -16.91
C TYR A 153 0.24 -9.01 -15.60
N SER A 154 0.90 -7.87 -15.59
CA SER A 154 0.96 -6.97 -14.44
C SER A 154 0.17 -5.71 -14.73
N PHE A 155 -0.90 -5.51 -13.97
CA PHE A 155 -1.77 -4.35 -14.04
C PHE A 155 -1.54 -3.40 -12.87
N VAL A 156 -1.74 -2.11 -13.08
CA VAL A 156 -2.00 -1.15 -12.02
C VAL A 156 -3.47 -0.79 -12.04
N MET A 157 -4.14 -1.14 -10.95
CA MET A 157 -5.55 -0.85 -10.73
C MET A 157 -5.70 0.50 -10.05
N ARG A 158 -6.46 1.41 -10.66
CA ARG A 158 -6.98 2.64 -10.06
C ARG A 158 -8.46 2.45 -9.77
N HIS A 159 -8.85 2.60 -8.53
CA HIS A 159 -10.24 2.40 -8.11
C HIS A 159 -10.69 3.53 -7.19
N THR A 160 -11.90 4.04 -7.39
CA THR A 160 -12.46 5.18 -6.64
C THR A 160 -12.47 4.97 -5.14
N LYS A 161 -12.63 3.71 -4.69
CA LYS A 161 -12.57 3.32 -3.26
C LYS A 161 -11.16 2.93 -2.77
N ASN A 162 -10.12 3.13 -3.59
CA ASN A 162 -8.74 2.74 -3.23
C ASN A 162 -7.73 3.77 -3.76
N ARG A 163 -7.98 5.03 -3.45
CA ARG A 163 -7.09 6.13 -3.79
C ARG A 163 -5.82 6.07 -2.93
N ILE A 164 -4.65 6.14 -3.57
CA ILE A 164 -3.36 6.24 -2.88
C ILE A 164 -2.99 7.70 -2.67
N VAL A 165 -2.67 8.44 -3.74
CA VAL A 165 -2.39 9.89 -3.70
C VAL A 165 -3.15 10.62 -4.80
N ALA A 166 -2.94 10.24 -6.07
CA ALA A 166 -3.59 10.91 -7.20
C ALA A 166 -5.12 10.72 -7.13
N PRO A 167 -5.92 11.77 -7.38
CA PRO A 167 -7.37 11.63 -7.46
C PRO A 167 -7.79 10.58 -8.47
N VAL A 168 -8.82 9.79 -8.14
CA VAL A 168 -9.36 8.75 -9.01
C VAL A 168 -10.83 9.08 -9.29
N GLN A 169 -11.15 9.40 -10.54
CA GLN A 169 -12.51 9.71 -10.96
C GLN A 169 -13.26 8.47 -11.49
N TYR A 170 -12.54 7.57 -12.14
CA TYR A 170 -13.09 6.36 -12.76
C TYR A 170 -12.27 5.15 -12.36
N ASN A 171 -12.93 3.98 -12.36
CA ASN A 171 -12.25 2.71 -12.14
C ASN A 171 -11.53 2.30 -13.43
N GLU A 172 -10.21 2.11 -13.37
CA GLU A 172 -9.36 1.89 -14.53
C GLU A 172 -8.31 0.80 -14.25
N LEU A 173 -7.98 0.03 -15.30
CA LEU A 173 -6.83 -0.87 -15.31
C LEU A 173 -5.82 -0.41 -16.35
N TYR A 174 -4.56 -0.36 -15.93
CA TYR A 174 -3.42 -0.08 -16.81
C TYR A 174 -2.53 -1.31 -16.88
N LEU A 175 -2.37 -1.90 -18.05
CA LEU A 175 -1.38 -2.93 -18.30
C LEU A 175 0.01 -2.27 -18.34
N VAL A 176 0.91 -2.70 -17.47
CA VAL A 176 2.23 -2.06 -17.32
C VAL A 176 3.39 -2.98 -17.71
N GLU A 177 3.24 -4.29 -17.56
CA GLU A 177 4.25 -5.27 -17.97
C GLU A 177 3.64 -6.64 -18.23
N ILE A 178 4.30 -7.38 -19.13
CA ILE A 178 4.00 -8.77 -19.47
C ILE A 178 5.30 -9.57 -19.37
N TYR A 179 5.22 -10.77 -18.80
CA TYR A 179 6.36 -11.69 -18.71
C TYR A 179 6.03 -13.06 -19.28
N SER A 180 6.93 -13.55 -20.17
CA SER A 180 6.93 -14.92 -20.68
C SER A 180 7.90 -15.80 -19.88
N TYR A 181 7.61 -17.11 -19.81
CA TYR A 181 8.36 -18.10 -19.03
C TYR A 181 8.88 -19.29 -19.87
N GLN A 182 8.72 -19.26 -21.18
CA GLN A 182 9.06 -20.40 -22.06
C GLN A 182 10.57 -20.68 -22.06
N ASN A 183 11.41 -19.64 -22.11
CA ASN A 183 12.87 -19.73 -22.16
C ASN A 183 13.51 -18.81 -21.10
N GLY A 184 13.14 -18.99 -19.83
CA GLY A 184 13.48 -18.07 -18.76
C GLY A 184 12.45 -16.96 -18.59
N ILE A 185 12.69 -16.01 -17.66
CA ILE A 185 11.79 -14.89 -17.41
C ILE A 185 12.14 -13.75 -18.38
N LYS A 186 11.29 -13.53 -19.38
CA LYS A 186 11.50 -12.50 -20.39
C LYS A 186 10.36 -11.48 -20.36
N ARG A 187 10.71 -10.18 -20.28
CA ARG A 187 9.75 -9.08 -20.48
C ARG A 187 9.37 -9.03 -21.97
N LEU A 188 8.07 -8.91 -22.24
CA LEU A 188 7.52 -8.72 -23.59
C LEU A 188 7.04 -7.26 -23.74
N GLU A 189 6.99 -6.78 -24.97
CA GLU A 189 6.46 -5.46 -25.27
C GLU A 189 4.95 -5.46 -25.16
N VAL A 190 4.39 -4.49 -24.45
CA VAL A 190 2.94 -4.38 -24.20
C VAL A 190 2.18 -4.10 -25.50
N SER A 191 2.80 -3.38 -26.44
CA SER A 191 2.23 -3.07 -27.76
C SER A 191 2.00 -4.29 -28.67
N GLU A 192 2.62 -5.42 -28.38
CA GLU A 192 2.40 -6.68 -29.13
C GLU A 192 1.09 -7.37 -28.75
N TYR A 193 0.41 -6.90 -27.70
CA TYR A 193 -0.85 -7.49 -27.24
C TYR A 193 -2.04 -6.64 -27.68
N PRO A 194 -3.12 -7.24 -28.14
CA PRO A 194 -4.27 -6.51 -28.67
C PRO A 194 -4.85 -5.58 -27.60
N GLU A 195 -5.29 -4.41 -28.04
CA GLU A 195 -6.07 -3.49 -27.20
C GLU A 195 -7.35 -4.17 -26.74
N THR A 196 -7.29 -4.71 -25.56
CA THR A 196 -8.45 -5.20 -24.82
C THR A 196 -8.95 -4.07 -23.92
N SER A 197 -10.00 -4.30 -23.17
CA SER A 197 -10.70 -3.31 -22.32
C SER A 197 -9.87 -2.65 -21.20
N PHE A 198 -8.56 -2.53 -21.35
CA PHE A 198 -7.66 -1.85 -20.40
C PHE A 198 -6.72 -0.88 -21.12
N HIS A 199 -6.29 0.14 -20.41
CA HIS A 199 -5.33 1.12 -20.92
C HIS A 199 -3.92 0.55 -20.92
N SER A 200 -3.14 0.79 -21.97
CA SER A 200 -1.70 0.63 -21.92
C SER A 200 -1.08 1.86 -21.24
N ALA A 201 -0.08 1.62 -20.39
CA ALA A 201 0.69 2.75 -19.89
C ALA A 201 1.57 3.31 -21.04
N GLU A 202 1.41 4.59 -21.32
CA GLU A 202 2.21 5.28 -22.35
C GLU A 202 3.70 5.04 -22.13
N THR A 203 4.42 4.81 -23.22
CA THR A 203 5.87 4.64 -23.21
C THR A 203 6.48 5.68 -24.13
N VAL A 204 7.37 6.50 -23.59
CA VAL A 204 8.17 7.47 -24.33
C VAL A 204 9.52 6.83 -24.62
N THR A 205 9.91 6.81 -25.89
CA THR A 205 11.18 6.20 -26.34
C THR A 205 12.26 7.24 -26.62
N ASP A 206 11.89 8.52 -26.76
CA ASP A 206 12.79 9.63 -26.95
C ASP A 206 13.11 10.29 -25.60
N VAL A 207 14.39 10.35 -25.27
CA VAL A 207 14.86 10.95 -24.02
C VAL A 207 14.59 12.46 -23.96
N ASN A 208 14.65 13.16 -25.11
CA ASN A 208 14.42 14.61 -25.15
C ASN A 208 12.95 14.94 -24.88
N GLU A 209 12.02 14.22 -25.53
CA GLU A 209 10.60 14.33 -25.26
C GLU A 209 10.29 14.06 -23.79
N PHE A 210 10.94 13.04 -23.22
CA PHE A 210 10.81 12.71 -21.82
C PHE A 210 11.31 13.84 -20.91
N MET A 211 12.50 14.41 -21.17
CA MET A 211 13.09 15.50 -20.37
C MET A 211 12.25 16.77 -20.42
N GLU A 212 11.61 17.09 -21.55
CA GLU A 212 10.69 18.24 -21.64
C GLU A 212 9.53 18.15 -20.65
N ILE A 213 9.06 16.93 -20.34
CA ILE A 213 7.97 16.69 -19.39
C ILE A 213 8.48 16.73 -17.94
N TYR A 214 9.64 16.12 -17.68
CA TYR A 214 10.10 15.82 -16.30
C TYR A 214 11.14 16.80 -15.75
N ASP A 215 11.66 17.71 -16.53
CA ASP A 215 12.59 18.75 -16.07
C ASP A 215 11.90 19.90 -15.30
N LYS A 216 10.56 19.93 -15.31
CA LYS A 216 9.73 20.90 -14.60
C LYS A 216 9.28 20.35 -13.24
N PRO A 217 8.99 21.23 -12.25
CA PRO A 217 8.36 20.80 -11.00
C PRO A 217 7.05 20.06 -11.27
N LEU A 218 6.99 18.78 -10.94
CA LEU A 218 5.82 17.94 -11.18
C LEU A 218 4.76 18.18 -10.10
N PRO A 219 3.46 18.25 -10.46
CA PRO A 219 2.38 18.32 -9.50
C PRO A 219 2.28 17.00 -8.69
N TYR A 220 1.73 17.08 -7.46
CA TYR A 220 1.68 15.97 -6.50
C TYR A 220 0.95 14.72 -7.01
N TYR A 221 0.06 14.85 -7.97
CA TYR A 221 -0.68 13.71 -8.54
C TYR A 221 0.09 12.93 -9.59
N ILE A 222 1.25 13.40 -10.03
CA ILE A 222 2.19 12.66 -10.87
C ILE A 222 3.18 11.94 -9.95
N LYS A 223 3.15 10.62 -9.96
CA LYS A 223 3.96 9.78 -9.07
C LYS A 223 5.44 9.78 -9.41
N GLY A 224 5.77 9.93 -10.70
CA GLY A 224 7.11 9.84 -11.24
C GLY A 224 7.16 8.94 -12.47
N PHE A 225 8.33 8.40 -12.77
CA PHE A 225 8.54 7.55 -13.94
C PHE A 225 9.48 6.36 -13.65
N THR A 226 9.44 5.37 -14.55
CA THR A 226 10.43 4.29 -14.61
C THR A 226 11.18 4.34 -15.92
N MET A 227 12.46 3.97 -15.87
CA MET A 227 13.28 3.69 -17.03
C MET A 227 13.50 2.18 -17.09
N LYS A 228 13.26 1.57 -18.24
CA LYS A 228 13.38 0.15 -18.49
C LYS A 228 14.36 -0.08 -19.61
N MET A 229 15.46 -0.78 -19.35
CA MET A 229 16.44 -1.10 -20.41
C MET A 229 15.79 -1.98 -21.47
N LYS A 230 15.92 -1.60 -22.76
CA LYS A 230 15.46 -2.38 -23.89
C LYS A 230 16.24 -3.69 -23.97
N GLY A 231 15.54 -4.81 -24.04
CA GLY A 231 16.18 -6.14 -24.10
C GLY A 231 16.93 -6.58 -22.83
N GLY A 232 16.98 -5.75 -21.78
CA GLY A 232 17.71 -5.99 -20.55
C GLY A 232 16.83 -6.10 -19.30
N THR A 233 17.50 -6.31 -18.15
CA THR A 233 16.85 -6.43 -16.83
C THR A 233 17.06 -5.21 -15.95
N GLN A 234 17.83 -4.22 -16.41
CA GLN A 234 18.05 -2.99 -15.66
C GLN A 234 16.77 -2.14 -15.67
N ARG A 235 16.45 -1.63 -14.49
CA ARG A 235 15.28 -0.79 -14.27
C ARG A 235 15.57 0.25 -13.22
N TYR A 236 15.22 1.47 -13.53
CA TYR A 236 15.32 2.62 -12.62
C TYR A 236 13.95 3.23 -12.41
N LYS A 237 13.79 3.97 -11.32
CA LYS A 237 12.60 4.78 -11.04
C LYS A 237 13.01 6.11 -10.42
N TYR A 238 12.33 7.15 -10.82
CA TYR A 238 12.32 8.43 -10.14
C TYR A 238 10.95 8.64 -9.51
N LEU A 239 10.92 9.03 -8.24
CA LEU A 239 9.69 9.37 -7.54
C LEU A 239 9.63 10.87 -7.30
N ASN A 240 8.53 11.49 -7.74
CA ASN A 240 8.29 12.91 -7.56
C ASN A 240 8.26 13.28 -6.06
N PRO A 241 9.09 14.22 -5.59
CA PRO A 241 9.12 14.66 -4.20
C PRO A 241 7.76 15.19 -3.71
N ASN A 242 7.02 15.92 -4.55
CA ASN A 242 5.69 16.43 -4.20
C ASN A 242 4.67 15.30 -3.99
N TYR A 243 4.74 14.24 -4.82
CA TYR A 243 3.94 13.04 -4.62
C TYR A 243 4.30 12.34 -3.30
N LEU A 244 5.60 12.18 -3.02
CA LEU A 244 6.07 11.54 -1.79
C LEU A 244 5.65 12.33 -0.56
N TYR A 245 5.71 13.66 -0.62
CA TYR A 245 5.24 14.52 0.46
C TYR A 245 3.78 14.24 0.79
N VAL A 246 2.88 14.31 -0.19
CA VAL A 246 1.44 14.06 0.02
C VAL A 246 1.17 12.62 0.46
N LYS A 247 1.89 11.64 -0.10
CA LYS A 247 1.80 10.25 0.32
C LYS A 247 2.15 10.05 1.79
N ASN A 248 3.20 10.73 2.27
CA ASN A 248 3.69 10.61 3.63
C ASN A 248 2.81 11.32 4.66
N LEU A 249 1.91 12.22 4.22
CA LEU A 249 0.85 12.76 5.10
C LEU A 249 -0.12 11.66 5.55
N LYS A 250 -0.35 10.62 4.72
CA LYS A 250 -1.25 9.52 5.06
C LYS A 250 -0.57 8.55 6.03
N PRO A 251 -1.03 8.41 7.28
CA PRO A 251 -0.50 7.43 8.22
C PRO A 251 -0.58 6.00 7.67
N ASN A 252 0.39 5.16 8.04
CA ASN A 252 0.46 3.78 7.57
C ASN A 252 -0.44 2.87 8.40
N THR A 253 -1.73 3.15 8.40
CA THR A 253 -2.76 2.33 9.05
C THR A 253 -3.94 2.09 8.13
N ASN A 254 -4.57 0.93 8.26
CA ASN A 254 -5.81 0.58 7.57
C ASN A 254 -7.06 0.88 8.41
N ASN A 255 -6.91 1.57 9.54
CA ASN A 255 -8.01 1.99 10.40
C ASN A 255 -8.25 3.51 10.23
N PRO A 256 -9.34 3.94 9.57
CA PRO A 256 -9.61 5.36 9.30
C PRO A 256 -9.75 6.20 10.58
N HIS A 257 -10.32 5.62 11.64
CA HIS A 257 -10.46 6.32 12.91
C HIS A 257 -9.10 6.56 13.59
N LEU A 258 -8.22 5.55 13.60
CA LEU A 258 -6.86 5.72 14.10
C LEU A 258 -6.08 6.74 13.26
N ASN A 259 -6.26 6.71 11.94
CA ASN A 259 -5.69 7.69 11.01
C ASN A 259 -6.07 9.13 11.40
N TYR A 260 -7.38 9.36 11.63
CA TYR A 260 -7.86 10.66 12.12
C TYR A 260 -7.19 11.11 13.42
N LEU A 261 -7.06 10.20 14.41
CA LEU A 261 -6.47 10.52 15.71
C LEU A 261 -4.95 10.82 15.59
N GLU A 262 -4.22 10.11 14.74
CA GLU A 262 -2.80 10.37 14.47
C GLU A 262 -2.58 11.72 13.77
N LEU A 263 -3.37 12.02 12.75
CA LEU A 263 -3.33 13.31 12.03
C LEU A 263 -3.71 14.48 12.94
N ARG A 264 -4.72 14.30 13.79
CA ARG A 264 -5.12 15.29 14.79
C ARG A 264 -4.01 15.54 15.80
N GLY A 265 -3.41 14.48 16.33
CA GLY A 265 -2.34 14.57 17.33
C GLY A 265 -1.05 15.21 16.77
N SER A 266 -0.76 15.01 15.49
CA SER A 266 0.40 15.65 14.81
C SER A 266 0.12 17.06 14.29
N GLY A 267 -1.12 17.56 14.35
CA GLY A 267 -1.52 18.85 13.77
C GLY A 267 -1.67 18.88 12.24
N MET A 268 -1.50 17.72 11.57
CA MET A 268 -1.50 17.62 10.10
C MET A 268 -2.89 17.43 9.49
N LEU A 269 -3.94 17.38 10.30
CA LEU A 269 -5.30 17.07 9.84
C LEU A 269 -5.82 18.02 8.75
N ARG A 270 -5.61 19.32 8.93
CA ARG A 270 -6.08 20.35 7.97
C ARG A 270 -5.37 20.19 6.63
N GLU A 271 -4.09 19.99 6.67
CA GLU A 271 -3.27 19.81 5.46
C GLU A 271 -3.64 18.50 4.75
N TYR A 272 -3.77 17.40 5.48
CA TYR A 272 -4.24 16.14 4.94
C TYR A 272 -5.57 16.28 4.19
N LEU A 273 -6.57 16.93 4.81
CA LEU A 273 -7.89 17.12 4.20
C LEU A 273 -7.87 18.05 2.97
N SER A 274 -6.85 18.91 2.81
CA SER A 274 -6.70 19.71 1.58
C SER A 274 -6.33 18.86 0.37
N TYR A 275 -5.64 17.73 0.58
CA TYR A 275 -5.30 16.77 -0.47
C TYR A 275 -6.31 15.62 -0.61
N TYR A 276 -6.99 15.26 0.48
CA TYR A 276 -7.93 14.13 0.58
C TYR A 276 -9.30 14.60 1.11
N PRO A 277 -10.00 15.49 0.40
CA PRO A 277 -11.26 16.08 0.88
C PRO A 277 -12.39 15.05 1.05
N GLU A 278 -12.30 13.88 0.39
CA GLU A 278 -13.27 12.79 0.49
C GLU A 278 -13.41 12.22 1.91
N TYR A 279 -12.42 12.40 2.78
CA TYR A 279 -12.47 11.94 4.18
C TYR A 279 -13.10 12.95 5.13
N THR A 280 -13.54 14.13 4.66
CA THR A 280 -14.03 15.22 5.53
C THR A 280 -15.23 14.79 6.36
N ASP A 281 -16.23 14.13 5.77
CA ASP A 281 -17.44 13.72 6.45
C ASP A 281 -17.18 12.64 7.51
N ASP A 282 -16.39 11.64 7.18
CA ASP A 282 -15.99 10.58 8.12
C ASP A 282 -15.22 11.18 9.31
N TYR A 283 -14.31 12.11 9.04
CA TYR A 283 -13.48 12.74 10.07
C TYR A 283 -14.28 13.73 10.93
N ASN A 284 -15.30 14.37 10.41
CA ASN A 284 -16.27 15.10 11.20
C ASN A 284 -17.02 14.17 12.17
N GLY A 285 -17.46 13.01 11.70
CA GLY A 285 -18.06 11.98 12.55
C GLY A 285 -17.14 11.52 13.68
N TYR A 286 -15.85 11.30 13.41
CA TYR A 286 -14.88 10.92 14.46
C TYR A 286 -14.62 12.07 15.45
N ARG A 287 -14.58 13.31 14.97
CA ARG A 287 -14.51 14.49 15.84
C ARG A 287 -15.68 14.54 16.81
N ASP A 288 -16.91 14.30 16.32
CA ASP A 288 -18.12 14.36 17.12
C ASP A 288 -18.16 13.25 18.18
N GLN A 289 -17.66 12.03 17.83
CA GLN A 289 -17.47 10.95 18.81
C GLN A 289 -16.48 11.34 19.91
N LEU A 290 -15.38 12.02 19.55
CA LEU A 290 -14.39 12.48 20.52
C LEU A 290 -14.95 13.58 21.43
N HIS A 291 -15.76 14.48 20.89
CA HIS A 291 -16.49 15.48 21.71
C HIS A 291 -17.47 14.81 22.67
N LYS A 292 -18.20 13.79 22.23
CA LYS A 292 -19.09 13.01 23.09
C LYS A 292 -18.32 12.35 24.23
N LEU A 293 -17.22 11.67 23.95
CA LEU A 293 -16.35 11.10 24.98
C LEU A 293 -15.87 12.15 25.98
N SER A 294 -15.47 13.33 25.51
CA SER A 294 -15.00 14.43 26.37
C SER A 294 -16.11 14.90 27.32
N ASN A 295 -17.36 15.04 26.83
CA ASN A 295 -18.53 15.40 27.63
C ASN A 295 -18.86 14.33 28.67
N GLU A 296 -18.82 13.07 28.28
CA GLU A 296 -19.07 11.94 29.17
C GLU A 296 -18.03 11.87 30.29
N LEU A 297 -16.75 12.03 29.96
CA LEU A 297 -15.67 12.08 30.95
C LEU A 297 -15.85 13.23 31.95
N TYR A 298 -16.16 14.43 31.48
CA TYR A 298 -16.38 15.58 32.34
C TYR A 298 -17.57 15.37 33.28
N THR A 299 -18.68 14.88 32.73
CA THR A 299 -19.90 14.60 33.50
C THR A 299 -19.65 13.51 34.53
N THR A 300 -19.02 12.44 34.15
CA THR A 300 -18.65 11.31 35.04
C THR A 300 -17.71 11.79 36.13
N TYR A 301 -16.66 12.55 35.79
CA TYR A 301 -15.75 13.14 36.78
C TYR A 301 -16.48 13.97 37.82
N LYS A 302 -17.39 14.88 37.38
CA LYS A 302 -18.19 15.72 38.31
C LYS A 302 -19.10 14.88 39.19
N ASN A 303 -19.78 13.88 38.64
CA ASN A 303 -20.69 13.03 39.39
C ASN A 303 -19.95 12.22 40.46
N VAL A 304 -18.75 11.74 40.20
CA VAL A 304 -17.96 10.93 41.11
C VAL A 304 -17.22 11.77 42.14
N HIS A 305 -16.50 12.81 41.71
CA HIS A 305 -15.54 13.53 42.56
C HIS A 305 -16.07 14.84 43.14
N VAL A 306 -17.01 15.52 42.46
CA VAL A 306 -17.54 16.81 42.89
C VAL A 306 -18.89 16.62 43.58
N TYR A 307 -19.85 16.04 42.85
CA TYR A 307 -21.24 15.91 43.38
C TYR A 307 -21.47 14.65 44.22
N LYS A 308 -20.57 13.69 44.16
CA LYS A 308 -20.66 12.40 44.87
C LYS A 308 -21.98 11.66 44.66
N LYS A 309 -22.51 11.75 43.42
CA LYS A 309 -23.77 11.10 43.00
C LYS A 309 -23.58 9.69 42.46
N THR A 310 -22.36 9.32 42.09
CA THR A 310 -22.01 8.04 41.47
C THR A 310 -20.84 7.44 42.24
N GLU A 311 -20.92 6.17 42.58
CA GLU A 311 -19.82 5.44 43.23
C GLU A 311 -18.68 5.20 42.25
N LYS A 312 -17.44 5.09 42.79
CA LYS A 312 -16.26 4.81 41.96
C LYS A 312 -16.31 3.47 41.25
N THR A 313 -17.06 2.52 41.80
CA THR A 313 -17.31 1.19 41.23
C THR A 313 -18.13 1.27 39.95
N ASP A 314 -19.00 2.23 39.82
CA ASP A 314 -19.96 2.39 38.72
C ASP A 314 -19.39 3.15 37.53
N ILE A 315 -18.13 3.60 37.62
CA ILE A 315 -17.44 4.23 36.49
C ILE A 315 -17.26 3.17 35.39
N PRO A 316 -17.64 3.43 34.12
CA PRO A 316 -17.39 2.52 32.99
C PRO A 316 -15.92 2.14 32.92
N PHE A 317 -15.62 0.86 32.66
CA PHE A 317 -14.27 0.31 32.70
C PHE A 317 -13.28 1.09 31.85
N HIS A 318 -13.67 1.43 30.62
CA HIS A 318 -12.82 2.19 29.68
C HIS A 318 -12.52 3.63 30.13
N MET A 319 -13.37 4.21 30.99
CA MET A 319 -13.17 5.56 31.52
C MET A 319 -12.39 5.57 32.84
N LYS A 320 -12.34 4.47 33.58
CA LYS A 320 -11.69 4.41 34.91
C LYS A 320 -10.27 4.97 34.89
N PRO A 321 -9.36 4.51 33.99
CA PRO A 321 -7.99 5.05 33.97
C PRO A 321 -7.94 6.54 33.71
N LEU A 322 -8.80 7.04 32.80
CA LEU A 322 -8.84 8.46 32.44
C LEU A 322 -9.35 9.32 33.60
N ILE A 323 -10.42 8.88 34.25
CA ILE A 323 -10.99 9.60 35.42
C ILE A 323 -9.98 9.64 36.58
N TYR A 324 -9.25 8.56 36.84
CA TYR A 324 -8.25 8.53 37.90
C TYR A 324 -7.02 9.42 37.58
N GLU A 325 -6.55 9.45 36.34
CA GLU A 325 -5.48 10.36 35.94
C GLU A 325 -5.88 11.84 36.05
N ILE A 326 -7.10 12.16 35.60
CA ILE A 326 -7.65 13.52 35.76
C ILE A 326 -7.75 13.89 37.23
N HIS A 327 -8.21 12.97 38.08
CA HIS A 327 -8.28 13.23 39.53
C HIS A 327 -6.91 13.32 40.18
N GLY A 328 -5.92 12.56 39.73
CA GLY A 328 -4.52 12.66 40.14
C GLY A 328 -3.97 14.06 39.90
N LYS A 329 -4.18 14.63 38.72
CA LYS A 329 -3.80 16.02 38.41
C LYS A 329 -4.45 17.03 39.35
N TYR A 330 -5.72 16.89 39.68
CA TYR A 330 -6.38 17.72 40.68
C TYR A 330 -5.75 17.61 42.06
N LEU A 331 -5.36 16.38 42.49
CA LEU A 331 -4.72 16.20 43.82
C LEU A 331 -3.32 16.85 43.89
N GLU A 332 -2.61 16.88 42.77
CA GLU A 332 -1.29 17.53 42.68
C GLU A 332 -1.40 19.06 42.67
N THR A 333 -2.26 19.60 41.81
CA THR A 333 -2.35 21.07 41.59
C THR A 333 -3.31 21.78 42.52
N ARG A 334 -4.33 21.07 43.03
CA ARG A 334 -5.49 21.61 43.78
C ARG A 334 -6.36 22.56 42.95
N GLU A 335 -6.15 22.63 41.64
CA GLU A 335 -6.98 23.44 40.75
C GLU A 335 -8.25 22.69 40.36
N PRO A 336 -9.42 23.32 40.40
CA PRO A 336 -10.70 22.70 40.00
C PRO A 336 -10.63 22.18 38.55
N THR A 337 -10.98 20.93 38.33
CA THR A 337 -11.07 20.36 36.99
C THR A 337 -12.19 21.02 36.19
N THR A 338 -11.81 21.72 35.14
CA THR A 338 -12.74 22.42 34.23
C THR A 338 -12.94 21.60 32.94
N TRP A 339 -13.90 21.98 32.13
CA TRP A 339 -14.10 21.45 30.78
C TRP A 339 -12.83 21.61 29.91
N SER A 340 -12.15 22.76 30.03
CA SER A 340 -10.91 23.00 29.30
C SER A 340 -9.85 21.97 29.68
N HIS A 341 -9.67 21.69 30.96
CA HIS A 341 -8.69 20.68 31.43
C HIS A 341 -8.99 19.28 30.86
N ILE A 342 -10.26 18.88 30.71
CA ILE A 342 -10.63 17.62 30.06
C ILE A 342 -10.31 17.63 28.57
N LYS A 343 -10.58 18.75 27.89
CA LYS A 343 -10.28 18.91 26.46
C LYS A 343 -8.77 18.83 26.19
N ASP A 344 -7.97 19.51 27.00
CA ASP A 344 -6.51 19.50 26.90
C ASP A 344 -5.96 18.11 27.21
N TYR A 345 -6.48 17.46 28.25
CA TYR A 345 -6.12 16.07 28.56
C TYR A 345 -6.41 15.10 27.40
N ILE A 346 -7.59 15.18 26.80
CA ILE A 346 -7.96 14.37 25.61
C ILE A 346 -7.07 14.71 24.40
N HIS A 347 -6.67 15.98 24.28
CA HIS A 347 -5.76 16.40 23.21
C HIS A 347 -4.41 15.72 23.32
N ASP A 348 -3.87 15.61 24.52
CA ASP A 348 -2.53 15.06 24.79
C ASP A 348 -2.49 13.54 24.87
N LEU A 349 -3.65 12.88 24.89
CA LEU A 349 -3.70 11.41 24.95
C LEU A 349 -3.18 10.77 23.66
N PRO A 350 -2.32 9.72 23.78
CA PRO A 350 -1.87 8.95 22.62
C PRO A 350 -3.04 8.37 21.82
N PRO A 351 -2.97 8.38 20.47
CA PRO A 351 -4.04 7.87 19.59
C PRO A 351 -4.55 6.47 19.95
N LYS A 352 -3.67 5.56 20.32
CA LYS A 352 -4.06 4.18 20.71
C LYS A 352 -4.88 4.13 22.01
N ARG A 353 -4.62 5.02 22.96
CA ARG A 353 -5.42 5.14 24.19
C ARG A 353 -6.79 5.72 23.90
N LEU A 354 -6.88 6.72 23.02
CA LEU A 354 -8.14 7.27 22.55
C LEU A 354 -8.96 6.21 21.80
N MET A 355 -8.34 5.42 20.94
CA MET A 355 -9.01 4.29 20.26
C MET A 355 -9.61 3.29 21.24
N PHE A 356 -8.89 2.97 22.31
CA PHE A 356 -9.44 2.09 23.36
C PHE A 356 -10.68 2.72 24.04
N ALA A 357 -10.59 3.99 24.42
CA ALA A 357 -11.67 4.69 25.10
C ALA A 357 -12.93 4.85 24.20
N LEU A 358 -12.73 5.05 22.88
CA LEU A 358 -13.82 5.26 21.93
C LEU A 358 -14.52 3.97 21.49
N ASN A 359 -13.77 2.86 21.38
CA ASN A 359 -14.28 1.61 20.80
C ASN A 359 -14.46 0.48 21.82
N TYR A 360 -14.30 0.77 23.11
CA TYR A 360 -14.56 -0.24 24.13
C TYR A 360 -16.07 -0.52 24.20
N CYS A 361 -16.43 -1.77 23.97
CA CYS A 361 -17.76 -2.30 24.22
C CYS A 361 -17.66 -3.26 25.39
N ASP A 362 -18.50 -3.10 26.40
CA ASP A 362 -18.67 -4.12 27.44
C ASP A 362 -19.14 -5.41 26.76
N LYS A 363 -18.39 -6.50 26.97
CA LYS A 363 -18.70 -7.82 26.44
C LYS A 363 -19.78 -8.48 27.29
#